data_02af759bed1234505fbfa52b2a5a2def
#
_entry.id   02af759bed1234505fbfa52b2a5a2def
#
_cell.length_a   1.000
_cell.length_b   1.000
_cell.length_c   1.000
_cell.angle_alpha   90.00
_cell.angle_beta   90.00
_cell.angle_gamma   90.00
#
_symmetry.space_group_name_H-M   'P 1'
#
loop_
_entity.id
_entity.type
_entity.pdbx_description
1 polymer ?
#
loop_
_entity_poly.entity_id
_entity_poly.type
_entity_poly.pdbx_seq_one_letter_code
_entity_poly.pdbx_strand_id
1 'polypeptide(L)'
;SIKLREYIRQNKGLCMVLPSPVSVQLDEDDRTMLQPDVVVCCDRDKILRSHVYGAPDMVIEILSPSTRKKDMGLKLKKYISARVREYWMIDPDKKKVVVYDLEHNELPVIYGFEDQVPVQIFDGKCQIDFSEIYSYIEFLFEKE
;
A
#
# COMPACT_ATOMS: atom_id res chain seq x y z
N SER A 1 1.96 1.79 -8.89
CA SER A 1 1.66 0.36 -9.19
C SER A 1 2.46 -0.18 -10.38
N ILE A 2 2.82 0.67 -11.33
CA ILE A 2 3.61 0.26 -12.50
C ILE A 2 4.96 -0.33 -12.08
N LYS A 3 5.68 0.33 -11.20
CA LYS A 3 7.00 -0.14 -10.73
C LYS A 3 6.92 -1.50 -10.02
N LEU A 4 5.91 -1.68 -9.17
CA LEU A 4 5.68 -2.95 -8.50
C LEU A 4 5.38 -4.06 -9.51
N ARG A 5 4.52 -3.78 -10.47
CA ARG A 5 4.16 -4.74 -11.51
C ARG A 5 5.36 -5.12 -12.37
N GLU A 6 6.17 -4.15 -12.76
CA GLU A 6 7.39 -4.40 -13.53
C GLU A 6 8.39 -5.27 -12.76
N TYR A 7 8.59 -4.97 -11.48
CA TYR A 7 9.49 -5.74 -10.64
C TYR A 7 9.04 -7.20 -10.54
N ILE A 8 7.76 -7.43 -10.28
CA ILE A 8 7.19 -8.78 -10.17
C ILE A 8 7.38 -9.54 -11.48
N ARG A 9 7.09 -8.91 -12.61
CA ARG A 9 7.23 -9.52 -13.92
C ARG A 9 8.68 -9.88 -14.23
N GLN A 10 9.62 -8.98 -13.96
CA GLN A 10 11.04 -9.20 -14.22
C GLN A 10 11.61 -10.35 -13.38
N ASN A 11 11.09 -10.54 -12.19
CA ASN A 11 11.53 -11.59 -11.26
C ASN A 11 10.64 -12.83 -11.32
N LYS A 12 9.76 -12.93 -12.31
CA LYS A 12 8.84 -14.06 -12.54
C LYS A 12 8.03 -14.42 -11.29
N GLY A 13 7.65 -13.42 -10.49
CA GLY A 13 6.90 -13.61 -9.27
C GLY A 13 5.43 -13.92 -9.53
N LEU A 14 4.78 -14.52 -8.53
CA LEU A 14 3.36 -14.86 -8.58
C LEU A 14 2.45 -13.76 -8.02
N CYS A 15 3.04 -12.74 -7.40
CA CYS A 15 2.26 -11.66 -6.81
C CYS A 15 1.56 -10.83 -7.89
N MET A 16 0.37 -10.37 -7.54
CA MET A 16 -0.41 -9.48 -8.41
C MET A 16 -0.59 -8.13 -7.75
N VAL A 17 -0.48 -7.08 -8.55
CA VAL A 17 -0.74 -5.70 -8.15
C VAL A 17 -2.13 -5.31 -8.62
N LEU A 18 -2.98 -4.95 -7.68
CA LEU A 18 -4.37 -4.59 -7.94
C LEU A 18 -4.58 -3.12 -7.57
N PRO A 19 -4.71 -2.23 -8.56
CA PRO A 19 -5.01 -0.83 -8.29
C PRO A 19 -6.49 -0.61 -8.02
N SER A 20 -6.81 0.52 -7.41
CA SER A 20 -8.19 0.97 -7.21
C SER A 20 -8.97 1.01 -8.54
N PRO A 21 -10.26 0.65 -8.58
CA PRO A 21 -11.03 0.19 -7.43
C PRO A 21 -10.80 -1.29 -7.11
N VAL A 22 -10.46 -1.57 -5.86
CA VAL A 22 -10.30 -2.93 -5.36
C VAL A 22 -10.91 -3.03 -3.95
N SER A 23 -11.74 -4.05 -3.74
CA SER A 23 -12.34 -4.29 -2.42
C SER A 23 -11.63 -5.46 -1.74
N VAL A 24 -11.40 -5.32 -0.44
CA VAL A 24 -10.73 -6.34 0.37
C VAL A 24 -11.61 -6.68 1.56
N GLN A 25 -11.92 -7.97 1.71
CA GLN A 25 -12.58 -8.52 2.89
C GLN A 25 -11.52 -9.29 3.69
N LEU A 26 -11.13 -8.75 4.84
CA LEU A 26 -9.98 -9.28 5.57
C LEU A 26 -10.25 -10.63 6.23
N ASP A 27 -11.50 -10.86 6.70
CA ASP A 27 -11.87 -12.12 7.33
C ASP A 27 -13.36 -12.42 7.14
N GLU A 28 -13.79 -13.63 7.56
CA GLU A 28 -15.17 -14.11 7.39
C GLU A 28 -16.18 -13.30 8.19
N ASP A 29 -15.79 -12.81 9.35
CA ASP A 29 -16.67 -12.11 10.28
C ASP A 29 -16.75 -10.63 9.98
N ASP A 30 -15.81 -10.12 9.18
CA ASP A 30 -15.78 -8.70 8.83
C ASP A 30 -16.69 -8.44 7.63
N ARG A 31 -17.86 -7.89 7.91
CA ARG A 31 -18.80 -7.47 6.87
C ARG A 31 -18.37 -6.20 6.17
N THR A 32 -17.31 -5.56 6.67
CA THR A 32 -16.84 -4.31 6.11
C THR A 32 -15.82 -4.59 5.02
N MET A 33 -16.13 -4.13 3.81
CA MET A 33 -15.19 -4.14 2.71
C MET A 33 -14.31 -2.90 2.79
N LEU A 34 -13.00 -3.09 2.82
CA LEU A 34 -12.04 -2.00 2.70
C LEU A 34 -11.72 -1.77 1.22
N GLN A 35 -11.46 -0.52 0.87
CA GLN A 35 -11.15 -0.15 -0.52
C GLN A 35 -9.82 0.62 -0.56
N PRO A 36 -8.69 -0.08 -0.41
CA PRO A 36 -7.38 0.57 -0.50
C PRO A 36 -7.06 1.01 -1.92
N ASP A 37 -6.09 1.89 -2.05
CA ASP A 37 -5.71 2.43 -3.36
C ASP A 37 -4.90 1.44 -4.18
N VAL A 38 -4.00 0.69 -3.53
CA VAL A 38 -3.21 -0.36 -4.18
C VAL A 38 -3.08 -1.55 -3.25
N VAL A 39 -3.22 -2.74 -3.81
CA VAL A 39 -3.05 -4.01 -3.09
C VAL A 39 -2.04 -4.86 -3.84
N VAL A 40 -1.13 -5.50 -3.11
CA VAL A 40 -0.28 -6.57 -3.66
C VAL A 40 -0.68 -7.86 -2.96
N CYS A 41 -1.08 -8.86 -3.75
CA CYS A 41 -1.50 -10.15 -3.24
C CYS A 41 -0.70 -11.26 -3.93
N CYS A 42 0.01 -12.03 -3.12
CA CYS A 42 0.89 -13.10 -3.63
C CYS A 42 0.24 -14.48 -3.58
N ASP A 43 -0.89 -14.60 -2.90
CA ASP A 43 -1.71 -15.80 -2.91
C ASP A 43 -2.92 -15.60 -3.83
N ARG A 44 -2.86 -16.20 -5.01
CA ARG A 44 -3.91 -16.04 -6.02
C ARG A 44 -5.25 -16.62 -5.61
N ASP A 45 -5.26 -17.58 -4.67
CA ASP A 45 -6.51 -18.15 -4.16
C ASP A 45 -7.35 -17.13 -3.40
N LYS A 46 -6.72 -16.07 -2.90
CA LYS A 46 -7.42 -14.96 -2.23
C LYS A 46 -8.07 -13.99 -3.22
N ILE A 47 -7.68 -14.02 -4.49
CA ILE A 47 -8.15 -13.06 -5.48
C ILE A 47 -9.39 -13.65 -6.18
N LEU A 48 -10.56 -13.09 -5.84
CA LEU A 48 -11.82 -13.47 -6.45
C LEU A 48 -12.21 -12.45 -7.53
N ARG A 49 -13.23 -12.75 -8.32
CA ARG A 49 -13.68 -11.83 -9.38
C ARG A 49 -14.18 -10.49 -8.83
N SER A 50 -14.84 -10.52 -7.67
CA SER A 50 -15.48 -9.33 -7.09
C SER A 50 -14.62 -8.62 -6.05
N HIS A 51 -13.71 -9.33 -5.39
CA HIS A 51 -12.92 -8.77 -4.29
C HIS A 51 -11.76 -9.69 -3.92
N VAL A 52 -10.88 -9.19 -3.06
CA VAL A 52 -9.84 -9.99 -2.40
C VAL A 52 -10.41 -10.51 -1.08
N TYR A 53 -10.34 -11.81 -0.88
CA TYR A 53 -10.80 -12.46 0.35
C TYR A 53 -9.60 -12.96 1.15
N GLY A 54 -9.42 -12.41 2.32
CA GLY A 54 -8.26 -12.63 3.18
C GLY A 54 -7.28 -11.48 3.13
N ALA A 55 -6.22 -11.56 3.95
CA ALA A 55 -5.22 -10.52 4.02
C ALA A 55 -4.33 -10.51 2.78
N PRO A 56 -4.23 -9.39 2.06
CA PRO A 56 -3.21 -9.24 1.04
C PRO A 56 -1.82 -9.12 1.68
N ASP A 57 -0.78 -9.22 0.87
CA ASP A 57 0.59 -9.10 1.36
C ASP A 57 0.97 -7.66 1.64
N MET A 58 0.51 -6.74 0.82
CA MET A 58 0.83 -5.33 0.95
C MET A 58 -0.39 -4.47 0.60
N VAL A 59 -0.56 -3.39 1.36
CA VAL A 59 -1.62 -2.41 1.13
C VAL A 59 -1.01 -1.02 1.09
N ILE A 60 -1.42 -0.22 0.12
CA ILE A 60 -1.04 1.18 0.02
C ILE A 60 -2.31 2.02 0.05
N GLU A 61 -2.33 3.03 0.93
CA GLU A 61 -3.42 3.99 1.00
C GLU A 61 -2.89 5.41 0.87
N ILE A 62 -3.55 6.19 0.02
CA ILE A 62 -3.25 7.60 -0.19
C ILE A 62 -4.24 8.39 0.65
N LEU A 63 -3.73 9.22 1.57
CA LEU A 63 -4.55 9.99 2.47
C LEU A 63 -5.18 11.17 1.75
N SER A 64 -6.43 11.47 2.10
CA SER A 64 -7.11 12.70 1.70
C SER A 64 -7.47 13.52 2.95
N PRO A 65 -7.76 14.84 2.82
CA PRO A 65 -8.13 15.64 3.98
C PRO A 65 -9.32 15.08 4.76
N SER A 66 -10.26 14.44 4.07
CA SER A 66 -11.47 13.89 4.69
C SER A 66 -11.25 12.58 5.44
N THR A 67 -10.19 11.82 5.12
CA THR A 67 -9.94 10.49 5.70
C THR A 67 -8.84 10.48 6.76
N ARG A 68 -8.21 11.61 7.01
CA ARG A 68 -6.92 11.70 7.70
C ARG A 68 -6.89 11.23 9.15
N LYS A 69 -7.93 11.47 9.94
CA LYS A 69 -7.84 11.26 11.39
C LYS A 69 -8.60 10.05 11.92
N LYS A 70 -9.79 9.79 11.38
CA LYS A 70 -10.66 8.73 11.92
C LYS A 70 -10.30 7.34 11.41
N ASP A 71 -9.90 7.25 10.15
CA ASP A 71 -9.76 5.96 9.48
C ASP A 71 -8.37 5.36 9.59
N MET A 72 -7.34 6.18 9.82
CA MET A 72 -5.96 5.71 9.84
C MET A 72 -5.67 4.72 10.96
N GLY A 73 -6.03 5.06 12.19
CA GLY A 73 -5.79 4.21 13.34
C GLY A 73 -6.59 2.93 13.30
N LEU A 74 -7.87 3.03 12.89
CA LEU A 74 -8.75 1.88 12.76
C LEU A 74 -8.31 0.93 11.65
N LYS A 75 -7.97 1.47 10.50
CA LYS A 75 -7.47 0.68 9.38
C LYS A 75 -6.15 -0.01 9.71
N LEU A 76 -5.23 0.71 10.35
CA LEU A 76 -3.95 0.13 10.77
C LEU A 76 -4.18 -1.05 11.70
N LYS A 77 -5.06 -0.92 12.69
CA LYS A 77 -5.40 -2.02 13.61
C LYS A 77 -5.96 -3.22 12.86
N LYS A 78 -6.84 -2.99 11.90
CA LYS A 78 -7.42 -4.07 11.09
C LYS A 78 -6.37 -4.79 10.26
N TYR A 79 -5.45 -4.06 9.64
CA TYR A 79 -4.38 -4.66 8.84
C TYR A 79 -3.40 -5.44 9.72
N ILE A 80 -3.07 -4.93 10.91
CA ILE A 80 -2.24 -5.66 11.87
C ILE A 80 -2.92 -6.95 12.30
N SER A 81 -4.19 -6.88 12.69
CA SER A 81 -4.95 -8.06 13.15
C SER A 81 -5.10 -9.11 12.07
N ALA A 82 -5.25 -8.70 10.82
CA ALA A 82 -5.38 -9.61 9.69
C ALA A 82 -4.05 -10.17 9.19
N ARG A 83 -2.93 -9.67 9.71
CA ARG A 83 -1.57 -10.07 9.35
C ARG A 83 -1.17 -9.69 7.93
N VAL A 84 -1.56 -8.49 7.50
CA VAL A 84 -0.98 -7.86 6.32
C VAL A 84 0.51 -7.65 6.58
N ARG A 85 1.36 -8.03 5.64
CA ARG A 85 2.82 -8.02 5.83
C ARG A 85 3.40 -6.62 5.81
N GLU A 86 2.87 -5.76 4.93
CA GLU A 86 3.39 -4.40 4.75
C GLU A 86 2.26 -3.42 4.46
N TYR A 87 2.30 -2.25 5.11
CA TYR A 87 1.28 -1.21 4.92
C TYR A 87 1.95 0.15 4.74
N TRP A 88 1.59 0.83 3.65
CA TRP A 88 2.09 2.17 3.33
C TRP A 88 0.96 3.17 3.42
N MET A 89 1.21 4.27 4.16
CA MET A 89 0.38 5.46 4.13
C MET A 89 1.11 6.56 3.39
N ILE A 90 0.52 7.06 2.32
CA ILE A 90 1.07 8.18 1.55
C ILE A 90 0.27 9.43 1.88
N ASP A 91 0.95 10.45 2.39
CA ASP A 91 0.34 11.74 2.72
C ASP A 91 0.83 12.79 1.73
N PRO A 92 0.02 13.14 0.71
CA PRO A 92 0.44 14.11 -0.30
C PRO A 92 0.61 15.52 0.25
N ASP A 93 -0.20 15.91 1.24
CA ASP A 93 -0.12 17.26 1.81
C ASP A 93 1.16 17.48 2.60
N LYS A 94 1.57 16.47 3.36
CA LYS A 94 2.82 16.52 4.13
C LYS A 94 4.03 16.00 3.35
N LYS A 95 3.81 15.48 2.15
CA LYS A 95 4.85 14.90 1.27
C LYS A 95 5.65 13.83 2.00
N LYS A 96 4.93 12.90 2.63
CA LYS A 96 5.51 11.81 3.42
C LYS A 96 4.92 10.47 3.03
N VAL A 97 5.75 9.45 3.20
CA VAL A 97 5.36 8.05 3.08
C VAL A 97 5.70 7.37 4.39
N VAL A 98 4.70 6.80 5.05
CA VAL A 98 4.90 6.03 6.29
C VAL A 98 4.82 4.56 5.95
N VAL A 99 5.90 3.83 6.19
CA VAL A 99 6.01 2.40 5.89
C VAL A 99 5.96 1.60 7.19
N TYR A 100 4.98 0.71 7.26
CA TYR A 100 4.85 -0.26 8.36
C TYR A 100 5.26 -1.63 7.86
N ASP A 101 6.40 -2.13 8.33
CA ASP A 101 6.82 -3.51 8.11
C ASP A 101 6.22 -4.38 9.22
N LEU A 102 4.98 -4.83 8.99
CA LEU A 102 4.21 -5.55 10.01
C LEU A 102 4.68 -7.00 10.17
N GLU A 103 5.22 -7.58 9.11
CA GLU A 103 5.73 -8.95 9.14
C GLU A 103 6.88 -9.11 10.12
N HIS A 104 7.78 -8.15 10.15
CA HIS A 104 8.97 -8.18 11.00
C HIS A 104 8.79 -7.41 12.31
N ASN A 105 7.59 -6.89 12.56
CA ASN A 105 7.25 -6.14 13.77
C ASN A 105 8.22 -4.97 14.04
N GLU A 106 8.64 -4.32 12.97
CA GLU A 106 9.55 -3.17 13.04
C GLU A 106 8.78 -1.88 13.35
N LEU A 107 9.49 -0.89 13.89
CA LEU A 107 8.93 0.45 14.02
C LEU A 107 8.68 1.06 12.64
N PRO A 108 7.62 1.87 12.47
CA PRO A 108 7.36 2.50 11.19
C PRO A 108 8.49 3.44 10.80
N VAL A 109 8.79 3.50 9.51
CA VAL A 109 9.79 4.39 8.94
C VAL A 109 9.09 5.43 8.10
N ILE A 110 9.50 6.69 8.26
CA ILE A 110 8.93 7.81 7.50
C ILE A 110 9.94 8.24 6.44
N TYR A 111 9.47 8.27 5.18
CA TYR A 111 10.24 8.75 4.04
C TYR A 111 9.64 10.04 3.50
N GLY A 112 10.46 10.86 2.86
CA GLY A 112 10.01 12.03 2.11
C GLY A 112 9.76 11.71 0.64
N PHE A 113 9.21 12.67 -0.09
CA PHE A 113 8.95 12.50 -1.52
C PHE A 113 10.20 12.60 -2.40
N GLU A 114 11.35 12.91 -1.82
CA GLU A 114 12.65 12.84 -2.49
C GLU A 114 13.37 11.50 -2.32
N ASP A 115 12.78 10.59 -1.57
CA ASP A 115 13.43 9.32 -1.23
C ASP A 115 13.03 8.18 -2.16
N GLN A 116 13.92 7.19 -2.23
CA GLN A 116 13.60 5.88 -2.77
C GLN A 116 13.16 4.98 -1.62
N VAL A 117 11.96 4.44 -1.70
CA VAL A 117 11.35 3.67 -0.62
C VAL A 117 11.45 2.18 -0.92
N PRO A 118 12.16 1.40 -0.09
CA PRO A 118 12.28 -0.04 -0.32
C PRO A 118 10.98 -0.76 0.03
N VAL A 119 10.63 -1.75 -0.79
CA VAL A 119 9.45 -2.60 -0.58
C VAL A 119 9.88 -3.82 0.23
N GLN A 120 9.39 -3.95 1.47
CA GLN A 120 9.86 -4.97 2.40
C GLN A 120 9.41 -6.38 2.03
N ILE A 121 8.23 -6.55 1.44
CA ILE A 121 7.79 -7.88 1.00
C ILE A 121 8.68 -8.48 -0.09
N PHE A 122 9.51 -7.66 -0.73
CA PHE A 122 10.53 -8.07 -1.70
C PHE A 122 11.94 -7.89 -1.14
N ASP A 123 12.10 -7.92 0.17
CA ASP A 123 13.37 -7.81 0.89
C ASP A 123 14.16 -6.53 0.55
N GLY A 124 13.43 -5.46 0.23
CA GLY A 124 14.03 -4.18 -0.13
C GLY A 124 14.66 -4.12 -1.52
N LYS A 125 14.57 -5.20 -2.30
CA LYS A 125 15.14 -5.26 -3.65
C LYS A 125 14.38 -4.43 -4.67
N CYS A 126 13.08 -4.24 -4.44
CA CYS A 126 12.27 -3.31 -5.23
C CYS A 126 12.21 -1.98 -4.49
N GLN A 127 12.53 -0.89 -5.18
CA GLN A 127 12.47 0.45 -4.61
C GLN A 127 11.56 1.33 -5.44
N ILE A 128 10.72 2.10 -4.77
CA ILE A 128 9.82 3.07 -5.41
C ILE A 128 10.45 4.45 -5.26
N ASP A 129 10.77 5.07 -6.39
CA ASP A 129 11.36 6.40 -6.43
C ASP A 129 10.26 7.46 -6.38
N PHE A 130 10.03 8.01 -5.18
CA PHE A 130 9.02 9.05 -5.00
C PHE A 130 9.46 10.39 -5.60
N SER A 131 10.75 10.64 -5.76
CA SER A 131 11.22 11.86 -6.41
C SER A 131 10.80 11.92 -7.87
N GLU A 132 10.85 10.80 -8.57
CA GLU A 132 10.38 10.68 -9.96
C GLU A 132 8.88 10.93 -10.04
N ILE A 133 8.10 10.29 -9.15
CA ILE A 133 6.65 10.48 -9.09
C ILE A 133 6.30 11.93 -8.77
N TYR A 134 6.96 12.49 -7.76
CA TYR A 134 6.69 13.85 -7.31
C TYR A 134 7.04 14.89 -8.38
N SER A 135 8.18 14.74 -9.06
CA SER A 135 8.57 15.68 -10.12
C SER A 135 7.56 15.73 -11.26
N TYR A 136 6.87 14.61 -11.50
CA TYR A 136 5.83 14.53 -12.54
C TYR A 136 4.56 15.30 -12.16
N ILE A 137 4.24 15.37 -10.86
CA ILE A 137 2.99 15.97 -10.37
C ILE A 137 3.19 17.24 -9.55
N GLU A 138 4.43 17.69 -9.34
CA GLU A 138 4.71 18.83 -8.44
C GLU A 138 4.00 20.13 -8.86
N PHE A 139 3.73 20.30 -10.17
CA PHE A 139 3.00 21.46 -10.67
C PHE A 139 1.60 21.59 -10.04
N LEU A 140 1.00 20.49 -9.58
CA LEU A 140 -0.31 20.52 -8.94
C LEU A 140 -0.25 21.19 -7.57
N PHE A 141 0.88 21.10 -6.89
CA PHE A 141 1.07 21.68 -5.56
C PHE A 141 1.35 23.20 -5.64
N GLU A 142 1.76 23.71 -6.80
CA GLU A 142 2.01 25.12 -7.02
C GLU A 142 0.74 25.94 -7.25
N LYS A 143 -0.39 25.26 -7.51
CA LYS A 143 -1.66 25.90 -7.82
C LYS A 143 -2.47 26.35 -6.61
N GLU A 144 -2.03 25.98 -5.43
CA GLU A 144 -2.76 26.28 -4.18
C GLU A 144 -2.06 27.34 -3.35
#